data_7bbfdb0832c2446e38b6fc2f6fbefb72
#
_entry.id   7bbfdb0832c2446e38b6fc2f6fbefb72
#
_cell.length_a   1.000
_cell.length_b   1.000
_cell.length_c   1.000
_cell.angle_alpha   90.00
_cell.angle_beta   90.00
_cell.angle_gamma   90.00
#
_symmetry.space_group_name_H-M   'P 1'
#
loop_
_entity.id
_entity.type
_entity.pdbx_description
1 polymer ?
#
loop_
_entity_poly.entity_id
_entity_poly.type
_entity_poly.pdbx_seq_one_letter_code
_entity_poly.pdbx_strand_id
1 'polypeptide(L)'
;MLVPNLISVVIPSYNGKHLLEKNLPAVLKSMPSSSEVIVVDDFSTDGTADWLAKNYPHIKVVRNSKNLRFGRSCNLGVNMAKGEIVVLLNNDVNPHSDFLLSVLPHFKDNQVFAVGFGEINSVDGEIVSGGRGVSKFERGLVTHWRPKDQKTSSAIWLSGGSMAFNKGIWNKLGGFDELFRPAYEEDRDLCWQALKSGYKIVFEPKAIVEHFHESTNLKLFGKTKISLYSLKNQLLFVWKNISSPWYLLNHLVWLPYHLILTTIRTKGIFLTAFFWALIQLPEALKSRSRVSRLWIVKDEEIFKLAEK
;
A
#
# COMPACT_ATOMS: atom_id res chain seq x y z
N MET A 1 29.83 -8.26 -1.66
CA MET A 1 28.35 -8.19 -1.71
C MET A 1 28.01 -6.73 -1.95
N LEU A 2 27.37 -6.40 -3.08
CA LEU A 2 26.90 -5.04 -3.32
C LEU A 2 25.63 -4.86 -2.46
N VAL A 3 25.80 -4.30 -1.27
CA VAL A 3 24.70 -3.64 -0.55
C VAL A 3 24.31 -2.46 -1.42
N PRO A 4 23.02 -2.19 -1.69
CA PRO A 4 22.64 -0.98 -2.43
C PRO A 4 23.33 0.22 -1.75
N ASN A 5 23.99 1.05 -2.55
CA ASN A 5 24.86 2.12 -2.05
C ASN A 5 24.11 3.13 -1.16
N LEU A 6 22.81 3.20 -1.27
CA LEU A 6 21.96 4.07 -0.46
C LEU A 6 20.54 3.48 -0.32
N ILE A 7 20.02 3.48 0.89
CA ILE A 7 18.62 3.13 1.21
C ILE A 7 17.92 4.42 1.63
N SER A 8 16.72 4.65 1.12
CA SER A 8 15.86 5.76 1.57
C SER A 8 14.69 5.22 2.38
N VAL A 9 14.42 5.80 3.54
CA VAL A 9 13.19 5.55 4.30
C VAL A 9 12.23 6.71 4.05
N VAL A 10 10.99 6.41 3.70
CA VAL A 10 9.93 7.39 3.49
C VAL A 10 8.83 7.16 4.51
N ILE A 11 8.48 8.19 5.27
CA ILE A 11 7.47 8.16 6.32
C ILE A 11 6.43 9.25 6.04
N PRO A 12 5.24 8.92 5.51
CA PRO A 12 4.14 9.87 5.42
C PRO A 12 3.54 10.11 6.81
N SER A 13 3.24 11.36 7.16
CA SER A 13 2.66 11.72 8.45
C SER A 13 1.63 12.83 8.32
N TYR A 14 0.50 12.70 9.01
CA TYR A 14 -0.51 13.73 9.16
C TYR A 14 -1.00 13.79 10.59
N ASN A 15 -0.76 14.91 11.28
CA ASN A 15 -1.05 15.10 12.70
C ASN A 15 -0.54 13.94 13.57
N GLY A 16 0.67 13.46 13.25
CA GLY A 16 1.27 12.27 13.83
C GLY A 16 2.52 12.54 14.67
N LYS A 17 2.67 13.74 15.24
CA LYS A 17 3.83 14.09 16.07
C LYS A 17 4.06 13.06 17.17
N HIS A 18 3.02 12.71 17.92
CA HIS A 18 3.10 11.75 19.03
C HIS A 18 3.51 10.34 18.56
N LEU A 19 3.14 9.93 17.34
CA LEU A 19 3.54 8.64 16.74
C LEU A 19 5.01 8.67 16.33
N LEU A 20 5.45 9.77 15.70
CA LEU A 20 6.86 9.96 15.35
C LEU A 20 7.75 10.05 16.59
N GLU A 21 7.31 10.73 17.65
CA GLU A 21 8.04 10.77 18.93
C GLU A 21 8.28 9.36 19.49
N LYS A 22 7.31 8.47 19.34
CA LYS A 22 7.39 7.09 19.81
C LYS A 22 8.24 6.19 18.90
N ASN A 23 8.05 6.26 17.59
CA ASN A 23 8.52 5.22 16.66
C ASN A 23 9.79 5.63 15.88
N LEU A 24 10.01 6.93 15.62
CA LEU A 24 11.14 7.40 14.82
C LEU A 24 12.51 7.00 15.38
N PRO A 25 12.75 6.98 16.71
CA PRO A 25 14.03 6.51 17.27
C PRO A 25 14.37 5.07 16.88
N ALA A 26 13.38 4.17 16.85
CA ALA A 26 13.58 2.79 16.44
C ALA A 26 13.86 2.68 14.94
N VAL A 27 13.17 3.45 14.10
CA VAL A 27 13.46 3.54 12.68
C VAL A 27 14.91 3.96 12.45
N LEU A 28 15.37 5.02 13.07
CA LEU A 28 16.75 5.50 12.93
C LEU A 28 17.78 4.47 13.39
N LYS A 29 17.50 3.75 14.46
CA LYS A 29 18.39 2.71 15.01
C LYS A 29 18.47 1.48 14.11
N SER A 30 17.38 1.14 13.39
CA SER A 30 17.31 -0.06 12.53
C SER A 30 17.89 0.15 11.13
N MET A 31 18.22 1.40 10.77
CA MET A 31 18.74 1.72 9.44
C MET A 31 20.28 1.72 9.42
N PRO A 32 20.91 1.28 8.29
CA PRO A 32 22.33 1.53 8.04
C PRO A 32 22.67 3.01 8.10
N SER A 33 23.85 3.35 8.60
CA SER A 33 24.30 4.76 8.75
C SER A 33 24.35 5.54 7.44
N SER A 34 24.44 4.86 6.31
CA SER A 34 24.42 5.47 4.96
C SER A 34 22.98 5.75 4.46
N SER A 35 21.94 5.40 5.23
CA SER A 35 20.56 5.61 4.81
C SER A 35 20.12 7.07 4.98
N GLU A 36 19.20 7.53 4.14
CA GLU A 36 18.49 8.78 4.35
C GLU A 36 17.06 8.51 4.87
N VAL A 37 16.56 9.40 5.72
CA VAL A 37 15.17 9.38 6.19
C VAL A 37 14.45 10.63 5.71
N ILE A 38 13.29 10.44 5.10
CA ILE A 38 12.43 11.48 4.56
C ILE A 38 11.07 11.37 5.25
N VAL A 39 10.70 12.39 6.01
CA VAL A 39 9.35 12.50 6.55
C VAL A 39 8.55 13.44 5.67
N VAL A 40 7.40 12.95 5.16
CA VAL A 40 6.47 13.78 4.39
C VAL A 40 5.34 14.23 5.32
N ASP A 41 5.42 15.48 5.75
CA ASP A 41 4.39 16.12 6.56
C ASP A 41 3.22 16.57 5.67
N ASP A 42 2.11 15.85 5.72
CA ASP A 42 0.93 16.06 4.88
C ASP A 42 0.04 17.20 5.40
N PHE A 43 0.63 18.38 5.63
CA PHE A 43 -0.05 19.58 6.13
C PHE A 43 -0.57 19.41 7.57
N SER A 44 0.29 18.92 8.47
CA SER A 44 -0.03 18.80 9.90
C SER A 44 -0.21 20.15 10.59
N THR A 45 -1.07 20.15 11.60
CA THR A 45 -1.37 21.32 12.46
C THR A 45 -0.95 21.11 13.92
N ASP A 46 -0.38 19.94 14.25
CA ASP A 46 0.06 19.55 15.59
C ASP A 46 1.53 19.92 15.91
N GLY A 47 2.19 20.69 15.04
CA GLY A 47 3.59 21.08 15.18
C GLY A 47 4.59 20.00 14.77
N THR A 48 4.16 18.97 14.02
CA THR A 48 5.04 17.88 13.53
C THR A 48 6.30 18.41 12.83
N ALA A 49 6.16 19.32 11.85
CA ALA A 49 7.28 19.82 11.06
C ALA A 49 8.31 20.59 11.91
N ASP A 50 7.84 21.48 12.78
CA ASP A 50 8.71 22.30 13.65
C ASP A 50 9.44 21.42 14.66
N TRP A 51 8.74 20.43 15.22
CA TRP A 51 9.33 19.46 16.13
C TRP A 51 10.44 18.63 15.45
N LEU A 52 10.20 18.14 14.22
CA LEU A 52 11.22 17.42 13.45
C LEU A 52 12.43 18.30 13.15
N ALA A 53 12.22 19.54 12.68
CA ALA A 53 13.32 20.46 12.40
C ALA A 53 14.19 20.76 13.62
N LYS A 54 13.58 20.84 14.81
CA LYS A 54 14.28 21.09 16.07
C LYS A 54 15.05 19.88 16.59
N ASN A 55 14.43 18.69 16.58
CA ASN A 55 14.98 17.51 17.26
C ASN A 55 15.74 16.56 16.33
N TYR A 56 15.48 16.61 15.01
CA TYR A 56 16.07 15.74 13.99
C TYR A 56 16.51 16.53 12.75
N PRO A 57 17.42 17.52 12.88
CA PRO A 57 17.81 18.41 11.77
C PRO A 57 18.48 17.71 10.58
N HIS A 58 18.92 16.46 10.75
CA HIS A 58 19.49 15.61 9.70
C HIS A 58 18.42 14.86 8.89
N ILE A 59 17.16 14.82 9.34
CA ILE A 59 16.06 14.21 8.61
C ILE A 59 15.53 15.22 7.60
N LYS A 60 15.30 14.74 6.37
CA LYS A 60 14.66 15.54 5.34
C LYS A 60 13.16 15.63 5.59
N VAL A 61 12.67 16.80 5.93
CA VAL A 61 11.22 17.07 6.07
C VAL A 61 10.70 17.72 4.80
N VAL A 62 9.67 17.10 4.20
CA VAL A 62 8.96 17.61 3.04
C VAL A 62 7.53 17.95 3.46
N ARG A 63 7.18 19.24 3.49
CA ARG A 63 5.85 19.67 3.92
C ARG A 63 4.94 19.96 2.73
N ASN A 64 3.77 19.31 2.69
CA ASN A 64 2.73 19.62 1.71
C ASN A 64 2.04 20.95 2.02
N SER A 65 1.61 21.68 0.99
CA SER A 65 0.85 22.93 1.14
C SER A 65 -0.62 22.73 1.50
N LYS A 66 -1.11 21.50 1.40
CA LYS A 66 -2.45 21.04 1.79
C LYS A 66 -2.41 19.54 2.03
N ASN A 67 -3.42 18.99 2.70
CA ASN A 67 -3.49 17.54 2.91
C ASN A 67 -3.75 16.84 1.56
N LEU A 68 -2.74 16.12 1.06
CA LEU A 68 -2.73 15.39 -0.21
C LEU A 68 -3.14 13.92 -0.06
N ARG A 69 -3.26 13.43 1.18
CA ARG A 69 -3.55 12.05 1.55
C ARG A 69 -2.36 11.11 1.32
N PHE A 70 -2.53 9.87 1.79
CA PHE A 70 -1.48 8.87 1.89
C PHE A 70 -0.73 8.64 0.57
N GLY A 71 -1.43 8.22 -0.48
CA GLY A 71 -0.77 7.82 -1.73
C GLY A 71 0.06 8.94 -2.37
N ARG A 72 -0.45 10.20 -2.39
CA ARG A 72 0.32 11.33 -2.94
C ARG A 72 1.51 11.71 -2.07
N SER A 73 1.35 11.66 -0.75
CA SER A 73 2.45 11.94 0.17
C SER A 73 3.54 10.90 0.04
N CYS A 74 3.19 9.62 -0.10
CA CYS A 74 4.14 8.55 -0.41
C CYS A 74 4.86 8.79 -1.74
N ASN A 75 4.11 9.06 -2.82
CA ASN A 75 4.70 9.35 -4.14
C ASN A 75 5.69 10.52 -4.08
N LEU A 76 5.34 11.59 -3.36
CA LEU A 76 6.23 12.75 -3.19
C LEU A 76 7.52 12.35 -2.46
N GLY A 77 7.41 11.61 -1.34
CA GLY A 77 8.56 11.13 -0.59
C GLY A 77 9.47 10.24 -1.43
N VAL A 78 8.89 9.30 -2.19
CA VAL A 78 9.63 8.41 -3.09
C VAL A 78 10.34 9.18 -4.21
N ASN A 79 9.71 10.20 -4.77
CA ASN A 79 10.34 11.06 -5.78
C ASN A 79 11.54 11.83 -5.22
N MET A 80 11.50 12.20 -3.93
CA MET A 80 12.59 12.90 -3.25
C MET A 80 13.70 11.97 -2.75
N ALA A 81 13.45 10.66 -2.69
CA ALA A 81 14.40 9.63 -2.28
C ALA A 81 15.55 9.49 -3.28
N LYS A 82 16.75 9.29 -2.78
CA LYS A 82 17.97 9.06 -3.61
C LYS A 82 18.34 7.58 -3.70
N GLY A 83 17.87 6.76 -2.75
CA GLY A 83 18.16 5.33 -2.68
C GLY A 83 17.52 4.55 -3.83
N GLU A 84 18.20 3.50 -4.27
CA GLU A 84 17.67 2.53 -5.22
C GLU A 84 16.60 1.65 -4.59
N ILE A 85 16.75 1.36 -3.30
CA ILE A 85 15.76 0.68 -2.48
C ILE A 85 15.12 1.72 -1.56
N VAL A 86 13.80 1.76 -1.59
CA VAL A 86 13.00 2.61 -0.69
C VAL A 86 12.25 1.73 0.29
N VAL A 87 12.35 2.07 1.56
CA VAL A 87 11.56 1.49 2.66
C VAL A 87 10.43 2.46 2.97
N LEU A 88 9.21 2.04 2.78
CA LEU A 88 8.02 2.83 3.11
C LEU A 88 7.45 2.33 4.43
N LEU A 89 7.43 3.21 5.43
CA LEU A 89 6.91 2.94 6.76
C LEU A 89 5.86 3.97 7.14
N ASN A 90 4.74 3.51 7.69
CA ASN A 90 3.82 4.41 8.37
C ASN A 90 4.46 4.98 9.64
N ASN A 91 3.97 6.12 10.11
CA ASN A 91 4.47 6.78 11.31
C ASN A 91 4.12 6.05 12.62
N ASP A 92 3.24 5.04 12.56
CA ASP A 92 2.85 4.13 13.65
C ASP A 92 3.52 2.74 13.57
N VAL A 93 4.59 2.63 12.77
CA VAL A 93 5.38 1.40 12.60
C VAL A 93 6.70 1.50 13.36
N ASN A 94 6.99 0.45 14.13
CA ASN A 94 8.23 0.29 14.91
C ASN A 94 8.99 -0.95 14.40
N PRO A 95 10.06 -0.79 13.58
CA PRO A 95 10.81 -1.92 13.05
C PRO A 95 11.77 -2.52 14.07
N HIS A 96 11.93 -3.85 14.05
CA HIS A 96 13.02 -4.50 14.79
C HIS A 96 14.38 -4.15 14.17
N SER A 97 15.43 -4.16 14.99
CA SER A 97 16.76 -3.63 14.62
C SER A 97 17.44 -4.29 13.42
N ASP A 98 17.07 -5.53 13.13
CA ASP A 98 17.70 -6.38 12.11
C ASP A 98 16.78 -6.73 10.93
N PHE A 99 15.59 -6.11 10.86
CA PHE A 99 14.58 -6.47 9.86
C PHE A 99 15.10 -6.36 8.41
N LEU A 100 15.98 -5.40 8.10
CA LEU A 100 16.55 -5.24 6.76
C LEU A 100 17.52 -6.35 6.35
N LEU A 101 18.12 -7.08 7.30
CA LEU A 101 19.04 -8.17 6.99
C LEU A 101 18.37 -9.28 6.17
N SER A 102 17.09 -9.55 6.44
CA SER A 102 16.30 -10.52 5.68
C SER A 102 15.68 -9.95 4.41
N VAL A 103 15.47 -8.64 4.33
CA VAL A 103 14.83 -7.93 3.21
C VAL A 103 15.79 -7.71 2.03
N LEU A 104 16.98 -7.17 2.31
CA LEU A 104 17.91 -6.73 1.27
C LEU A 104 18.40 -7.85 0.34
N PRO A 105 18.60 -9.10 0.78
CA PRO A 105 18.99 -10.18 -0.11
C PRO A 105 18.02 -10.46 -1.25
N HIS A 106 16.72 -10.18 -1.09
CA HIS A 106 15.72 -10.39 -2.13
C HIS A 106 15.97 -9.48 -3.35
N PHE A 107 16.49 -8.28 -3.16
CA PHE A 107 16.75 -7.33 -4.25
C PHE A 107 17.98 -7.65 -5.10
N LYS A 108 18.69 -8.77 -4.83
CA LYS A 108 19.66 -9.34 -5.77
C LYS A 108 18.99 -9.88 -7.03
N ASP A 109 17.75 -10.29 -6.95
CA ASP A 109 16.90 -10.59 -8.10
C ASP A 109 16.28 -9.30 -8.61
N ASN A 110 16.73 -8.84 -9.77
CA ASN A 110 16.24 -7.62 -10.42
C ASN A 110 14.76 -7.66 -10.82
N GLN A 111 14.12 -8.83 -10.76
CA GLN A 111 12.69 -8.98 -10.97
C GLN A 111 11.86 -8.72 -9.69
N VAL A 112 12.49 -8.67 -8.52
CA VAL A 112 11.78 -8.36 -7.28
C VAL A 112 11.47 -6.87 -7.24
N PHE A 113 10.17 -6.57 -7.29
CA PHE A 113 9.66 -5.21 -7.11
C PHE A 113 9.64 -4.83 -5.64
N ALA A 114 8.99 -5.62 -4.79
CA ALA A 114 8.78 -5.27 -3.40
C ALA A 114 8.87 -6.48 -2.46
N VAL A 115 9.26 -6.18 -1.22
CA VAL A 115 9.32 -7.11 -0.08
C VAL A 115 8.49 -6.53 1.04
N GLY A 116 7.41 -7.23 1.42
CA GLY A 116 6.55 -6.88 2.56
C GLY A 116 7.09 -7.47 3.85
N PHE A 117 6.80 -6.82 4.96
CA PHE A 117 7.31 -7.19 6.27
C PHE A 117 6.28 -7.98 7.08
N GLY A 118 6.78 -8.83 7.99
CA GLY A 118 5.97 -9.47 9.01
C GLY A 118 5.48 -8.43 10.02
N GLU A 119 4.19 -8.14 10.01
CA GLU A 119 3.58 -7.19 10.95
C GLU A 119 3.14 -7.93 12.22
N ILE A 120 3.50 -7.42 13.37
CA ILE A 120 2.96 -7.82 14.67
C ILE A 120 2.01 -6.70 15.13
N ASN A 121 0.75 -7.05 15.32
CA ASN A 121 -0.30 -6.14 15.78
C ASN A 121 -0.83 -6.63 17.13
N SER A 122 -1.17 -5.71 18.02
CA SER A 122 -1.97 -6.03 19.20
C SER A 122 -3.41 -5.63 18.94
N VAL A 123 -4.30 -6.61 18.94
CA VAL A 123 -5.75 -6.41 18.82
C VAL A 123 -6.40 -7.03 20.06
N ASP A 124 -7.07 -6.22 20.87
CA ASP A 124 -7.74 -6.63 22.12
C ASP A 124 -6.82 -7.43 23.08
N GLY A 125 -5.51 -7.11 23.08
CA GLY A 125 -4.50 -7.77 23.91
C GLY A 125 -3.94 -9.08 23.33
N GLU A 126 -4.41 -9.52 22.18
CA GLU A 126 -3.85 -10.64 21.44
C GLU A 126 -2.86 -10.19 20.36
N ILE A 127 -1.77 -10.95 20.20
CA ILE A 127 -0.79 -10.70 19.14
C ILE A 127 -1.30 -11.33 17.85
N VAL A 128 -1.57 -10.50 16.85
CA VAL A 128 -1.98 -10.94 15.52
C VAL A 128 -0.83 -10.68 14.55
N SER A 129 -0.39 -11.73 13.86
CA SER A 129 0.60 -11.60 12.79
C SER A 129 -0.09 -11.20 11.48
N GLY A 130 0.54 -10.31 10.71
CA GLY A 130 0.01 -9.81 9.44
C GLY A 130 1.12 -9.47 8.45
N GLY A 131 0.75 -8.76 7.38
CA GLY A 131 1.69 -8.28 6.33
C GLY A 131 1.49 -8.98 4.99
N ARG A 132 1.33 -10.31 4.97
CA ARG A 132 1.01 -11.08 3.77
C ARG A 132 -0.45 -10.88 3.38
N GLY A 133 -0.69 -10.60 2.10
CA GLY A 133 -2.03 -10.45 1.55
C GLY A 133 -2.27 -11.30 0.32
N VAL A 134 -3.47 -11.83 0.19
CA VAL A 134 -3.93 -12.61 -0.96
C VAL A 134 -5.26 -12.07 -1.49
N SER A 135 -5.60 -12.44 -2.72
CA SER A 135 -6.83 -12.01 -3.38
C SER A 135 -7.43 -13.15 -4.19
N LYS A 136 -8.74 -13.10 -4.37
CA LYS A 136 -9.46 -13.97 -5.31
C LYS A 136 -10.52 -13.19 -6.08
N PHE A 137 -10.92 -13.71 -7.23
CA PHE A 137 -12.08 -13.21 -7.94
C PHE A 137 -13.32 -13.97 -7.48
N GLU A 138 -14.26 -13.28 -6.91
CA GLU A 138 -15.47 -13.88 -6.34
C GLU A 138 -16.69 -12.99 -6.56
N ARG A 139 -17.77 -13.56 -7.11
CA ARG A 139 -19.02 -12.85 -7.39
C ARG A 139 -18.80 -11.53 -8.14
N GLY A 140 -17.96 -11.56 -9.17
CA GLY A 140 -17.71 -10.40 -10.01
C GLY A 140 -16.78 -9.33 -9.43
N LEU A 141 -16.22 -9.51 -8.26
CA LEU A 141 -15.32 -8.57 -7.61
C LEU A 141 -14.00 -9.23 -7.21
N VAL A 142 -12.94 -8.44 -7.09
CA VAL A 142 -11.68 -8.90 -6.51
C VAL A 142 -11.73 -8.69 -5.00
N THR A 143 -11.92 -9.78 -4.28
CA THR A 143 -11.86 -9.78 -2.81
C THR A 143 -10.44 -10.01 -2.33
N HIS A 144 -10.14 -9.57 -1.12
CA HIS A 144 -8.81 -9.71 -0.52
C HIS A 144 -8.91 -9.99 0.97
N TRP A 145 -7.90 -10.67 1.50
CA TRP A 145 -7.78 -10.93 2.93
C TRP A 145 -6.32 -11.17 3.32
N ARG A 146 -6.06 -11.14 4.60
CA ARG A 146 -4.81 -11.60 5.19
C ARG A 146 -5.00 -13.06 5.62
N PRO A 147 -4.30 -14.05 5.02
CA PRO A 147 -4.45 -15.45 5.40
C PRO A 147 -3.89 -15.69 6.80
N LYS A 148 -4.35 -16.74 7.48
CA LYS A 148 -3.82 -17.14 8.80
C LYS A 148 -2.36 -17.56 8.71
N ASP A 149 -1.97 -18.20 7.61
CA ASP A 149 -0.57 -18.51 7.34
C ASP A 149 0.19 -17.25 6.93
N GLN A 150 1.07 -16.80 7.80
CA GLN A 150 2.00 -15.70 7.61
C GLN A 150 3.45 -16.17 7.49
N LYS A 151 3.70 -17.43 7.07
CA LYS A 151 5.04 -18.01 6.91
C LYS A 151 5.45 -18.16 5.45
N THR A 152 4.48 -18.31 4.56
CA THR A 152 4.69 -18.46 3.12
C THR A 152 5.09 -17.11 2.48
N SER A 153 6.16 -17.14 1.67
CA SER A 153 6.67 -15.91 0.99
C SER A 153 5.78 -15.41 -0.17
N SER A 154 4.88 -16.26 -0.69
CA SER A 154 3.98 -15.89 -1.78
C SER A 154 2.93 -14.89 -1.29
N ALA A 155 2.75 -13.80 -2.02
CA ALA A 155 1.73 -12.79 -1.74
C ALA A 155 1.13 -12.27 -3.05
N ILE A 156 -0.08 -11.71 -3.00
CA ILE A 156 -0.69 -10.97 -4.12
C ILE A 156 -0.67 -9.47 -3.85
N TRP A 157 -0.63 -9.08 -2.58
CA TRP A 157 -0.45 -7.70 -2.18
C TRP A 157 0.30 -7.60 -0.85
N LEU A 158 0.92 -6.46 -0.63
CA LEU A 158 1.70 -6.09 0.54
C LEU A 158 1.13 -4.79 1.12
N SER A 159 1.29 -4.61 2.42
CA SER A 159 0.88 -3.37 3.09
C SER A 159 1.73 -2.19 2.62
N GLY A 160 1.09 -1.14 2.12
CA GLY A 160 1.77 0.06 1.65
C GLY A 160 2.52 0.83 2.73
N GLY A 161 2.21 0.58 4.00
CA GLY A 161 2.87 1.23 5.15
C GLY A 161 3.97 0.39 5.82
N SER A 162 4.33 -0.77 5.25
CA SER A 162 5.35 -1.68 5.80
C SER A 162 5.97 -2.54 4.71
N MET A 163 6.67 -1.92 3.76
CA MET A 163 7.36 -2.62 2.66
C MET A 163 8.62 -1.90 2.22
N ALA A 164 9.55 -2.66 1.62
CA ALA A 164 10.65 -2.13 0.84
C ALA A 164 10.42 -2.41 -0.64
N PHE A 165 10.90 -1.55 -1.53
CA PHE A 165 10.74 -1.76 -2.97
C PHE A 165 11.87 -1.15 -3.79
N ASN A 166 12.03 -1.66 -5.03
CA ASN A 166 12.93 -1.10 -6.03
C ASN A 166 12.32 0.16 -6.62
N LYS A 167 12.99 1.31 -6.42
CA LYS A 167 12.52 2.63 -6.88
C LYS A 167 12.42 2.72 -8.41
N GLY A 168 13.33 2.05 -9.14
CA GLY A 168 13.29 2.03 -10.61
C GLY A 168 12.00 1.37 -11.13
N ILE A 169 11.61 0.25 -10.52
CA ILE A 169 10.37 -0.45 -10.88
C ILE A 169 9.14 0.37 -10.43
N TRP A 170 9.16 0.95 -9.22
CA TRP A 170 8.12 1.88 -8.76
C TRP A 170 7.85 2.98 -9.78
N ASN A 171 8.90 3.66 -10.25
CA ASN A 171 8.78 4.73 -11.23
C ASN A 171 8.22 4.24 -12.57
N LYS A 172 8.63 3.05 -13.02
CA LYS A 172 8.13 2.42 -14.25
C LYS A 172 6.65 2.08 -14.17
N LEU A 173 6.18 1.64 -12.99
CA LEU A 173 4.76 1.33 -12.73
C LEU A 173 3.93 2.59 -12.46
N GLY A 174 4.55 3.71 -12.11
CA GLY A 174 3.91 5.01 -11.87
C GLY A 174 3.53 5.30 -10.43
N GLY A 175 3.99 4.47 -9.48
CA GLY A 175 3.71 4.64 -8.05
C GLY A 175 2.26 4.39 -7.67
N PHE A 176 1.83 4.92 -6.52
CA PHE A 176 0.44 4.82 -6.09
C PHE A 176 -0.49 5.65 -6.97
N ASP A 177 -1.54 5.02 -7.49
CA ASP A 177 -2.48 5.69 -8.38
C ASP A 177 -3.49 6.56 -7.60
N GLU A 178 -3.57 7.83 -7.97
CA GLU A 178 -4.49 8.77 -7.36
C GLU A 178 -5.97 8.47 -7.63
N LEU A 179 -6.28 7.56 -8.55
CA LEU A 179 -7.62 7.06 -8.80
C LEU A 179 -8.30 6.55 -7.52
N PHE A 180 -7.50 5.95 -6.60
CA PHE A 180 -8.01 5.32 -5.37
C PHE A 180 -8.16 6.30 -4.19
N ARG A 181 -8.05 7.61 -4.44
CA ARG A 181 -8.27 8.59 -3.37
C ARG A 181 -9.66 8.49 -2.74
N PRO A 182 -9.77 8.82 -1.43
CA PRO A 182 -8.73 9.35 -0.53
C PRO A 182 -7.88 8.27 0.14
N ALA A 183 -8.27 7.00 0.10
CA ALA A 183 -7.57 5.89 0.74
C ALA A 183 -8.09 4.53 0.27
N TYR A 184 -7.24 3.53 0.50
CA TYR A 184 -7.40 2.09 0.23
C TYR A 184 -7.34 1.72 -1.25
N GLU A 185 -6.80 0.53 -1.53
CA GLU A 185 -6.57 -0.10 -2.84
C GLU A 185 -5.31 0.39 -3.58
N GLU A 186 -4.67 1.51 -3.21
CA GLU A 186 -3.47 2.02 -3.87
C GLU A 186 -2.28 1.05 -3.79
N ASP A 187 -2.10 0.39 -2.65
CA ASP A 187 -1.04 -0.59 -2.42
C ASP A 187 -1.34 -1.92 -3.13
N ARG A 188 -2.58 -2.37 -3.10
CA ARG A 188 -3.03 -3.55 -3.84
C ARG A 188 -2.92 -3.33 -5.35
N ASP A 189 -3.33 -2.16 -5.82
CA ASP A 189 -3.22 -1.78 -7.22
C ASP A 189 -1.78 -1.85 -7.71
N LEU A 190 -0.85 -1.24 -6.97
CA LEU A 190 0.56 -1.22 -7.35
C LEU A 190 1.18 -2.63 -7.34
N CYS A 191 0.86 -3.45 -6.33
CA CYS A 191 1.28 -4.86 -6.29
C CYS A 191 0.72 -5.64 -7.49
N TRP A 192 -0.55 -5.41 -7.83
CA TRP A 192 -1.18 -6.04 -8.98
C TRP A 192 -0.49 -5.63 -10.28
N GLN A 193 -0.18 -4.33 -10.47
CA GLN A 193 0.57 -3.84 -11.62
C GLN A 193 1.95 -4.49 -11.73
N ALA A 194 2.65 -4.66 -10.61
CA ALA A 194 3.94 -5.34 -10.59
C ALA A 194 3.80 -6.79 -11.09
N LEU A 195 2.86 -7.55 -10.51
CA LEU A 195 2.61 -8.93 -10.90
C LEU A 195 2.16 -9.05 -12.38
N LYS A 196 1.25 -8.19 -12.84
CA LYS A 196 0.83 -8.15 -14.26
C LYS A 196 1.98 -7.86 -15.22
N SER A 197 2.97 -7.10 -14.77
CA SER A 197 4.15 -6.74 -15.55
C SER A 197 5.31 -7.76 -15.43
N GLY A 198 5.07 -8.91 -14.78
CA GLY A 198 6.06 -9.98 -14.62
C GLY A 198 7.08 -9.76 -13.49
N TYR A 199 6.90 -8.72 -12.67
CA TYR A 199 7.71 -8.54 -11.48
C TYR A 199 7.21 -9.42 -10.33
N LYS A 200 8.10 -9.65 -9.36
CA LYS A 200 7.81 -10.44 -8.16
C LYS A 200 7.54 -9.52 -6.99
N ILE A 201 6.59 -9.90 -6.16
CA ILE A 201 6.46 -9.38 -4.79
C ILE A 201 6.69 -10.53 -3.83
N VAL A 202 7.38 -10.26 -2.72
CA VAL A 202 7.77 -11.25 -1.73
C VAL A 202 7.29 -10.81 -0.37
N PHE A 203 6.76 -11.71 0.42
CA PHE A 203 6.55 -11.50 1.84
C PHE A 203 7.69 -12.14 2.61
N GLU A 204 8.37 -11.36 3.47
CA GLU A 204 9.47 -11.84 4.31
C GLU A 204 9.03 -11.87 5.78
N PRO A 205 8.65 -13.03 6.29
CA PRO A 205 8.13 -13.16 7.65
C PRO A 205 9.15 -12.87 8.75
N LYS A 206 10.46 -12.90 8.42
CA LYS A 206 11.53 -12.59 9.37
C LYS A 206 11.80 -11.10 9.51
N ALA A 207 11.35 -10.29 8.57
CA ALA A 207 11.42 -8.83 8.63
C ALA A 207 10.32 -8.29 9.53
N ILE A 208 10.52 -8.33 10.85
CA ILE A 208 9.48 -8.02 11.82
C ILE A 208 9.35 -6.51 12.05
N VAL A 209 8.12 -6.02 12.00
CA VAL A 209 7.74 -4.67 12.42
C VAL A 209 6.51 -4.73 13.33
N GLU A 210 6.48 -3.91 14.36
CA GLU A 210 5.28 -3.69 15.17
C GLU A 210 4.44 -2.58 14.54
N HIS A 211 3.14 -2.82 14.35
CA HIS A 211 2.24 -1.86 13.73
C HIS A 211 1.07 -1.57 14.67
N PHE A 212 1.04 -0.37 15.23
CA PHE A 212 0.12 -0.02 16.32
C PHE A 212 -1.28 0.40 15.85
N HIS A 213 -1.53 0.42 14.53
CA HIS A 213 -2.82 0.70 13.88
C HIS A 213 -3.66 1.81 14.53
N GLU A 214 -3.07 2.97 14.75
CA GLU A 214 -3.86 4.16 15.02
C GLU A 214 -4.57 4.62 13.75
N SER A 215 -5.78 4.13 13.52
CA SER A 215 -6.50 4.36 12.26
C SER A 215 -6.92 5.82 12.09
N THR A 216 -5.97 6.63 11.60
CA THR A 216 -6.18 8.04 11.23
C THR A 216 -7.39 8.19 10.29
N ASN A 217 -7.55 7.26 9.35
CA ASN A 217 -8.68 7.27 8.41
C ASN A 217 -10.03 7.08 9.10
N LEU A 218 -10.12 6.23 10.14
CA LEU A 218 -11.37 6.04 10.90
C LEU A 218 -11.73 7.30 11.67
N LYS A 219 -10.74 7.96 12.28
CA LYS A 219 -10.91 9.24 12.99
C LYS A 219 -11.36 10.35 12.02
N LEU A 220 -10.80 10.41 10.82
CA LEU A 220 -11.09 11.47 9.82
C LEU A 220 -12.43 11.28 9.08
N PHE A 221 -12.76 10.07 8.71
CA PHE A 221 -13.89 9.82 7.79
C PHE A 221 -15.09 9.18 8.46
N GLY A 222 -14.89 8.44 9.53
CA GLY A 222 -15.91 7.59 10.13
C GLY A 222 -16.22 6.33 9.30
N LYS A 223 -16.86 5.34 9.90
CA LYS A 223 -17.12 4.01 9.31
C LYS A 223 -17.86 4.07 7.96
N THR A 224 -18.88 4.91 7.85
CA THR A 224 -19.72 5.00 6.64
C THR A 224 -18.94 5.46 5.41
N LYS A 225 -18.15 6.54 5.54
CA LYS A 225 -17.32 7.04 4.42
C LYS A 225 -16.21 6.06 4.06
N ILE A 226 -15.60 5.39 5.05
CA ILE A 226 -14.62 4.33 4.78
C ILE A 226 -15.25 3.22 3.94
N SER A 227 -16.43 2.73 4.32
CA SER A 227 -17.15 1.71 3.54
C SER A 227 -17.46 2.20 2.13
N LEU A 228 -17.88 3.46 1.97
CA LEU A 228 -18.16 4.07 0.67
C LEU A 228 -16.90 4.09 -0.22
N TYR A 229 -15.76 4.57 0.31
CA TYR A 229 -14.50 4.62 -0.45
C TYR A 229 -14.00 3.22 -0.80
N SER A 230 -14.05 2.28 0.13
CA SER A 230 -13.64 0.90 -0.11
C SER A 230 -14.47 0.23 -1.22
N LEU A 231 -15.80 0.34 -1.17
CA LEU A 231 -16.68 -0.24 -2.20
C LEU A 231 -16.51 0.43 -3.56
N LYS A 232 -16.36 1.78 -3.58
CA LYS A 232 -16.06 2.51 -4.81
C LYS A 232 -14.73 2.06 -5.41
N ASN A 233 -13.67 1.99 -4.59
CA ASN A 233 -12.34 1.63 -5.06
C ASN A 233 -12.26 0.17 -5.50
N GLN A 234 -13.03 -0.74 -4.88
CA GLN A 234 -13.15 -2.13 -5.31
C GLN A 234 -13.72 -2.25 -6.73
N LEU A 235 -14.72 -1.44 -7.09
CA LEU A 235 -15.26 -1.39 -8.46
C LEU A 235 -14.21 -0.83 -9.43
N LEU A 236 -13.56 0.29 -9.08
CA LEU A 236 -12.50 0.90 -9.89
C LEU A 236 -11.32 -0.06 -10.09
N PHE A 237 -10.99 -0.87 -9.07
CA PHE A 237 -9.95 -1.89 -9.17
C PHE A 237 -10.27 -2.91 -10.26
N VAL A 238 -11.50 -3.43 -10.32
CA VAL A 238 -11.93 -4.37 -11.37
C VAL A 238 -11.84 -3.70 -12.75
N TRP A 239 -12.39 -2.50 -12.90
CA TRP A 239 -12.44 -1.79 -14.19
C TRP A 239 -11.05 -1.38 -14.70
N LYS A 240 -10.14 -1.06 -13.80
CA LYS A 240 -8.76 -0.73 -14.16
C LYS A 240 -7.93 -1.99 -14.45
N ASN A 241 -8.02 -3.02 -13.60
CA ASN A 241 -6.96 -4.04 -13.47
C ASN A 241 -7.28 -5.39 -14.09
N ILE A 242 -8.56 -5.77 -14.17
CA ILE A 242 -8.94 -7.06 -14.72
C ILE A 242 -8.95 -7.01 -16.25
N SER A 243 -8.21 -7.94 -16.88
CA SER A 243 -8.08 -8.02 -18.33
C SER A 243 -8.72 -9.26 -18.96
N SER A 244 -8.94 -10.31 -18.16
CA SER A 244 -9.59 -11.54 -18.62
C SER A 244 -11.04 -11.27 -19.04
N PRO A 245 -11.43 -11.56 -20.31
CA PRO A 245 -12.81 -11.40 -20.76
C PRO A 245 -13.81 -12.19 -19.90
N TRP A 246 -13.39 -13.37 -19.42
CA TRP A 246 -14.21 -14.20 -18.55
C TRP A 246 -14.52 -13.53 -17.22
N TYR A 247 -13.54 -12.94 -16.56
CA TYR A 247 -13.77 -12.21 -15.31
C TYR A 247 -14.59 -10.94 -15.52
N LEU A 248 -14.38 -10.23 -16.63
CA LEU A 248 -15.20 -9.05 -16.97
C LEU A 248 -16.66 -9.44 -17.24
N LEU A 249 -16.90 -10.53 -18.00
CA LEU A 249 -18.26 -11.05 -18.18
C LEU A 249 -18.89 -11.45 -16.84
N ASN A 250 -18.15 -12.16 -16.00
CA ASN A 250 -18.60 -12.55 -14.68
C ASN A 250 -18.93 -11.31 -13.80
N HIS A 251 -18.12 -10.24 -13.89
CA HIS A 251 -18.42 -8.97 -13.22
C HIS A 251 -19.79 -8.40 -13.66
N LEU A 252 -20.05 -8.36 -14.96
CA LEU A 252 -21.31 -7.86 -15.48
C LEU A 252 -22.51 -8.73 -15.05
N VAL A 253 -22.35 -10.05 -15.04
CA VAL A 253 -23.39 -11.00 -14.59
C VAL A 253 -23.73 -10.81 -13.09
N TRP A 254 -22.73 -10.56 -12.25
CA TRP A 254 -22.94 -10.35 -10.82
C TRP A 254 -23.33 -8.92 -10.43
N LEU A 255 -23.17 -7.96 -11.34
CA LEU A 255 -23.46 -6.55 -11.06
C LEU A 255 -24.91 -6.31 -10.60
N PRO A 256 -25.98 -6.91 -11.22
CA PRO A 256 -27.36 -6.78 -10.71
C PRO A 256 -27.53 -7.26 -9.25
N TYR A 257 -26.86 -8.38 -8.89
CA TYR A 257 -26.84 -8.85 -7.50
C TYR A 257 -26.31 -7.78 -6.54
N HIS A 258 -25.21 -7.13 -6.90
CA HIS A 258 -24.61 -6.09 -6.06
C HIS A 258 -25.48 -4.83 -6.01
N LEU A 259 -26.06 -4.42 -7.15
CA LEU A 259 -26.94 -3.25 -7.22
C LEU A 259 -28.21 -3.42 -6.37
N ILE A 260 -28.69 -4.65 -6.19
CA ILE A 260 -29.90 -4.92 -5.39
C ILE A 260 -29.49 -5.36 -3.97
N LEU A 261 -28.92 -6.57 -3.84
CA LEU A 261 -28.75 -7.20 -2.53
C LEU A 261 -27.62 -6.58 -1.71
N THR A 262 -26.48 -6.22 -2.35
CA THR A 262 -25.40 -5.54 -1.61
C THR A 262 -25.83 -4.13 -1.21
N THR A 263 -26.61 -3.42 -2.04
CA THR A 263 -27.17 -2.12 -1.72
C THR A 263 -28.09 -2.20 -0.50
N ILE A 264 -28.98 -3.20 -0.45
CA ILE A 264 -29.86 -3.40 0.71
C ILE A 264 -29.04 -3.68 1.99
N ARG A 265 -28.07 -4.62 1.91
CA ARG A 265 -27.21 -5.00 3.04
C ARG A 265 -26.36 -3.84 3.57
N THR A 266 -25.91 -2.96 2.69
CA THR A 266 -25.11 -1.79 3.03
C THR A 266 -25.92 -0.51 3.24
N LYS A 267 -27.26 -0.62 3.36
CA LYS A 267 -28.18 0.50 3.57
C LYS A 267 -27.96 1.65 2.56
N GLY A 268 -27.80 1.30 1.27
CA GLY A 268 -27.65 2.26 0.18
C GLY A 268 -26.19 2.65 -0.14
N ILE A 269 -25.20 2.31 0.71
CA ILE A 269 -23.81 2.74 0.51
C ILE A 269 -23.25 2.18 -0.80
N PHE A 270 -23.55 0.92 -1.16
CA PHE A 270 -23.05 0.34 -2.41
C PHE A 270 -23.56 1.09 -3.65
N LEU A 271 -24.82 1.46 -3.69
CA LEU A 271 -25.40 2.21 -4.82
C LEU A 271 -24.70 3.57 -4.99
N THR A 272 -24.49 4.28 -3.88
CA THR A 272 -23.73 5.54 -3.89
C THR A 272 -22.30 5.32 -4.38
N ALA A 273 -21.61 4.26 -3.89
CA ALA A 273 -20.26 3.89 -4.32
C ALA A 273 -20.20 3.57 -5.82
N PHE A 274 -21.20 2.87 -6.34
CA PHE A 274 -21.31 2.53 -7.75
C PHE A 274 -21.42 3.79 -8.63
N PHE A 275 -22.29 4.74 -8.29
CA PHE A 275 -22.39 5.98 -9.05
C PHE A 275 -21.11 6.83 -8.96
N TRP A 276 -20.45 6.87 -7.82
CA TRP A 276 -19.16 7.56 -7.71
C TRP A 276 -18.07 6.87 -8.53
N ALA A 277 -18.08 5.55 -8.58
CA ALA A 277 -17.16 4.80 -9.44
C ALA A 277 -17.45 5.07 -10.94
N LEU A 278 -18.72 5.13 -11.35
CA LEU A 278 -19.12 5.46 -12.73
C LEU A 278 -18.62 6.86 -13.15
N ILE A 279 -18.73 7.86 -12.27
CA ILE A 279 -18.21 9.20 -12.55
C ILE A 279 -16.69 9.16 -12.78
N GLN A 280 -15.96 8.27 -12.09
CA GLN A 280 -14.51 8.10 -12.23
C GLN A 280 -14.10 7.06 -13.29
N LEU A 281 -15.04 6.44 -13.98
CA LEU A 281 -14.76 5.44 -15.03
C LEU A 281 -13.81 5.96 -16.13
N PRO A 282 -13.97 7.19 -16.68
CA PRO A 282 -13.03 7.71 -17.67
C PRO A 282 -11.60 7.80 -17.13
N GLU A 283 -11.42 8.19 -15.86
CA GLU A 283 -10.12 8.23 -15.19
C GLU A 283 -9.55 6.82 -15.00
N ALA A 284 -10.38 5.85 -14.61
CA ALA A 284 -9.99 4.46 -14.48
C ALA A 284 -9.52 3.86 -15.82
N LEU A 285 -10.24 4.12 -16.91
CA LEU A 285 -9.87 3.65 -18.26
C LEU A 285 -8.59 4.32 -18.77
N LYS A 286 -8.40 5.61 -18.48
CA LYS A 286 -7.15 6.32 -18.79
C LYS A 286 -5.97 5.72 -18.01
N SER A 287 -6.15 5.46 -16.73
CA SER A 287 -5.13 4.80 -15.91
C SER A 287 -4.83 3.40 -16.41
N ARG A 288 -5.86 2.59 -16.71
CA ARG A 288 -5.71 1.27 -17.34
C ARG A 288 -4.87 1.34 -18.62
N SER A 289 -5.20 2.24 -19.54
CA SER A 289 -4.48 2.40 -20.82
C SER A 289 -2.99 2.71 -20.61
N ARG A 290 -2.65 3.46 -19.56
CA ARG A 290 -1.25 3.78 -19.22
C ARG A 290 -0.46 2.55 -18.80
N VAL A 291 -1.05 1.69 -17.94
CA VAL A 291 -0.33 0.57 -17.33
C VAL A 291 -0.47 -0.74 -18.10
N SER A 292 -1.57 -0.94 -18.86
CA SER A 292 -1.85 -2.21 -19.54
C SER A 292 -0.83 -2.58 -20.62
N ARG A 293 -0.10 -1.60 -21.16
CA ARG A 293 1.02 -1.85 -22.11
C ARG A 293 2.22 -2.58 -21.47
N LEU A 294 2.27 -2.64 -20.15
CA LEU A 294 3.30 -3.36 -19.41
C LEU A 294 2.89 -4.78 -19.05
N TRP A 295 1.62 -5.14 -19.25
CA TRP A 295 1.08 -6.43 -18.81
C TRP A 295 1.51 -7.57 -19.71
N ILE A 296 2.08 -8.60 -19.11
CA ILE A 296 2.51 -9.84 -19.76
C ILE A 296 1.98 -11.08 -19.05
N VAL A 297 1.45 -10.94 -17.82
CA VAL A 297 0.91 -12.03 -17.01
C VAL A 297 -0.62 -11.97 -17.00
N LYS A 298 -1.28 -13.13 -17.12
CA LYS A 298 -2.74 -13.25 -17.08
C LYS A 298 -3.28 -13.14 -15.65
N ASP A 299 -4.54 -12.69 -15.51
CA ASP A 299 -5.19 -12.56 -14.19
C ASP A 299 -5.28 -13.90 -13.47
N GLU A 300 -5.54 -14.99 -14.20
CA GLU A 300 -5.64 -16.35 -13.66
C GLU A 300 -4.33 -16.81 -13.00
N GLU A 301 -3.19 -16.44 -13.57
CA GLU A 301 -1.88 -16.80 -13.04
C GLU A 301 -1.60 -16.08 -11.71
N ILE A 302 -2.06 -14.82 -11.58
CA ILE A 302 -1.93 -14.05 -10.34
C ILE A 302 -2.81 -14.66 -9.25
N PHE A 303 -4.08 -14.99 -9.55
CA PHE A 303 -4.96 -15.57 -8.54
C PHE A 303 -4.47 -16.92 -8.01
N LYS A 304 -3.76 -17.73 -8.83
CA LYS A 304 -3.12 -18.98 -8.39
C LYS A 304 -2.03 -18.79 -7.34
N LEU A 305 -1.48 -17.58 -7.18
CA LEU A 305 -0.53 -17.29 -6.10
C LEU A 305 -1.17 -17.36 -4.71
N ALA A 306 -2.49 -17.21 -4.61
CA ALA A 306 -3.23 -17.36 -3.34
C ALA A 306 -3.30 -18.82 -2.84
N GLU A 307 -3.08 -19.80 -3.74
CA GLU A 307 -3.16 -21.23 -3.46
C GLU A 307 -1.81 -21.81 -2.96
N LYS A 308 -0.76 -21.02 -3.07
CA LYS A 308 0.59 -21.31 -2.62
C LYS A 308 0.84 -20.76 -1.21
#